data_97135190e393bbd291c0d47605b29e81
#
_entry.id   97135190e393bbd291c0d47605b29e81
#
_cell.length_a   1.000
_cell.length_b   1.000
_cell.length_c   1.000
_cell.angle_alpha   90.00
_cell.angle_beta   90.00
_cell.angle_gamma   90.00
#
_symmetry.space_group_name_H-M   'P 1'
#
loop_
_entity.id
_entity.type
_entity.pdbx_description
1 polymer ?
#
loop_
_entity_poly.entity_id
_entity_poly.type
_entity_poly.pdbx_seq_one_letter_code
_entity_poly.pdbx_strand_id
1 'polypeptide(L)'
;MPHTVFQAAVRSRAALDLTRAPFVRERAAWTHRSDYQSTQAFAAVARSAHIELIRYESVRDPGHAACVAVLDPVAFGRSRPRGLETWFIAAARSRVRCALQGSDVPQFEFAAAQLLGEQ
;
A
#
# COMPACT_ATOMS: atom_id res chain seq x y z
N MET A 1 11.71 5.01 -15.48
CA MET A 1 10.83 3.96 -16.02
C MET A 1 9.38 4.40 -15.89
N PRO A 2 8.59 4.31 -16.96
CA PRO A 2 7.19 4.70 -16.90
C PRO A 2 6.34 3.67 -16.15
N HIS A 3 5.38 4.18 -15.38
CA HIS A 3 4.40 3.38 -14.65
C HIS A 3 3.02 3.98 -14.88
N THR A 4 2.01 3.13 -14.98
CA THR A 4 0.63 3.58 -15.01
C THR A 4 0.07 3.57 -13.59
N VAL A 5 -0.39 4.72 -13.14
CA VAL A 5 -1.10 4.88 -11.86
C VAL A 5 -2.58 5.05 -12.17
N PHE A 6 -3.41 4.36 -11.44
CA PHE A 6 -4.86 4.41 -11.61
C PHE A 6 -5.58 4.36 -10.27
N GLN A 7 -6.84 4.73 -10.28
CA GLN A 7 -7.71 4.66 -9.13
C GLN A 7 -8.66 3.48 -9.26
N ALA A 8 -8.83 2.74 -8.19
CA ALA A 8 -9.81 1.66 -8.09
C ALA A 8 -10.70 1.90 -6.88
N ALA A 9 -12.02 1.85 -7.09
CA ALA A 9 -12.97 1.94 -5.98
C ALA A 9 -13.08 0.57 -5.30
N VAL A 10 -12.92 0.55 -3.98
CA VAL A 10 -13.10 -0.66 -3.18
C VAL A 10 -14.18 -0.44 -2.13
N ARG A 11 -14.96 -1.50 -1.88
CA ARG A 11 -16.03 -1.49 -0.89
C ARG A 11 -16.25 -2.90 -0.38
N SER A 12 -16.42 -3.05 0.92
CA SER A 12 -16.73 -4.35 1.50
C SER A 12 -17.46 -4.21 2.81
N ARG A 13 -18.35 -5.18 3.10
CA ARG A 13 -18.95 -5.40 4.42
C ARG A 13 -18.14 -6.37 5.26
N ALA A 14 -17.18 -7.05 4.65
CA ALA A 14 -16.31 -8.04 5.29
C ALA A 14 -14.85 -7.55 5.22
N ALA A 15 -14.57 -6.44 5.87
CA ALA A 15 -13.28 -5.78 5.87
C ALA A 15 -12.69 -5.69 7.27
N LEU A 16 -11.37 -5.74 7.36
CA LEU A 16 -10.63 -5.52 8.59
C LEU A 16 -9.73 -4.31 8.46
N ASP A 17 -9.59 -3.55 9.55
CA ASP A 17 -8.72 -2.38 9.61
C ASP A 17 -7.68 -2.57 10.72
N LEU A 18 -6.45 -2.86 10.33
CA LEU A 18 -5.33 -3.07 11.25
C LEU A 18 -4.80 -1.76 11.83
N THR A 19 -5.27 -0.62 11.34
CA THR A 19 -4.87 0.71 11.84
C THR A 19 -5.70 1.15 13.05
N ARG A 20 -6.73 0.36 13.42
CA ARG A 20 -7.67 0.67 14.50
C ARG A 20 -7.71 -0.44 15.55
N ALA A 21 -8.23 -0.12 16.72
CA ALA A 21 -8.46 -1.10 17.77
C ALA A 21 -9.44 -2.19 17.28
N PRO A 22 -9.26 -3.46 17.69
CA PRO A 22 -8.21 -3.94 18.61
C PRO A 22 -6.85 -4.21 17.94
N PHE A 23 -6.80 -4.24 16.61
CA PHE A 23 -5.64 -4.71 15.83
C PHE A 23 -4.43 -3.79 15.95
N VAL A 24 -4.63 -2.49 16.17
CA VAL A 24 -3.53 -1.52 16.27
C VAL A 24 -2.59 -1.82 17.46
N ARG A 25 -3.06 -2.59 18.44
CA ARG A 25 -2.21 -3.03 19.57
C ARG A 25 -1.03 -3.88 19.11
N GLU A 26 -1.19 -4.59 17.98
CA GLU A 26 -0.16 -5.44 17.38
C GLU A 26 0.57 -4.73 16.24
N ARG A 27 0.58 -3.40 16.24
CA ARG A 27 1.16 -2.59 15.17
C ARG A 27 2.58 -3.02 14.79
N ALA A 28 3.39 -3.36 15.78
CA ALA A 28 4.77 -3.80 15.52
C ALA A 28 4.83 -5.05 14.64
N ALA A 29 3.88 -5.98 14.81
CA ALA A 29 3.80 -7.18 13.97
C ALA A 29 3.35 -6.85 12.55
N TRP A 30 2.37 -5.95 12.39
CA TRP A 30 1.84 -5.57 11.07
C TRP A 30 2.80 -4.69 10.26
N THR A 31 3.72 -3.99 10.91
CA THR A 31 4.61 -3.02 10.27
C THR A 31 6.08 -3.47 10.28
N HIS A 32 6.37 -4.74 10.48
CA HIS A 32 7.73 -5.25 10.42
C HIS A 32 8.27 -5.16 8.99
N ARG A 33 9.46 -4.60 8.84
CA ARG A 33 10.02 -4.26 7.52
C ARG A 33 10.57 -5.44 6.73
N SER A 34 10.91 -6.53 7.41
CA SER A 34 11.54 -7.69 6.79
C SER A 34 10.90 -9.02 7.17
N ASP A 35 10.27 -9.13 8.33
CA ASP A 35 9.57 -10.34 8.77
C ASP A 35 8.08 -10.20 8.50
N TYR A 36 7.59 -10.99 7.55
CA TYR A 36 6.19 -10.98 7.12
C TYR A 36 5.39 -12.18 7.63
N GLN A 37 5.95 -12.99 8.53
CA GLN A 37 5.27 -14.20 9.01
C GLN A 37 3.92 -13.87 9.66
N SER A 38 3.89 -12.87 10.53
CA SER A 38 2.66 -12.46 11.22
C SER A 38 1.59 -11.96 10.25
N THR A 39 1.97 -11.14 9.28
CA THR A 39 1.03 -10.58 8.30
C THR A 39 0.53 -11.63 7.33
N GLN A 40 1.38 -12.56 6.92
CA GLN A 40 1.01 -13.66 6.03
C GLN A 40 0.09 -14.65 6.72
N ALA A 41 0.38 -14.99 7.99
CA ALA A 41 -0.47 -15.87 8.78
C ALA A 41 -1.85 -15.23 9.02
N PHE A 42 -1.89 -13.95 9.32
CA PHE A 42 -3.12 -13.19 9.50
C PHE A 42 -3.95 -13.17 8.21
N ALA A 43 -3.31 -12.93 7.06
CA ALA A 43 -4.00 -12.93 5.77
C ALA A 43 -4.61 -14.30 5.43
N ALA A 44 -3.92 -15.38 5.75
CA ALA A 44 -4.42 -16.74 5.55
C ALA A 44 -5.68 -16.99 6.39
N VAL A 45 -5.67 -16.59 7.64
CA VAL A 45 -6.84 -16.71 8.54
C VAL A 45 -7.98 -15.83 8.03
N ALA A 46 -7.70 -14.60 7.61
CA ALA A 46 -8.69 -13.70 7.07
C ALA A 46 -9.38 -14.26 5.82
N ARG A 47 -8.63 -14.85 4.90
CA ARG A 47 -9.19 -15.53 3.72
C ARG A 47 -10.10 -16.68 4.12
N SER A 48 -9.69 -17.50 5.07
CA SER A 48 -10.49 -18.60 5.57
C SER A 48 -11.79 -18.13 6.22
N ALA A 49 -11.80 -16.93 6.80
CA ALA A 49 -12.97 -16.29 7.39
C ALA A 49 -13.80 -15.48 6.39
N HIS A 50 -13.50 -15.58 5.08
CA HIS A 50 -14.16 -14.85 4.00
C HIS A 50 -14.07 -13.32 4.11
N ILE A 51 -12.98 -12.82 4.67
CA ILE A 51 -12.66 -11.39 4.66
C ILE A 51 -12.27 -10.99 3.24
N GLU A 52 -12.83 -9.89 2.76
CA GLU A 52 -12.67 -9.45 1.37
C GLU A 52 -11.54 -8.46 1.20
N LEU A 53 -11.27 -7.62 2.19
CA LEU A 53 -10.15 -6.69 2.17
C LEU A 53 -9.61 -6.40 3.57
N ILE A 54 -8.35 -5.98 3.60
CA ILE A 54 -7.67 -5.57 4.82
C ILE A 54 -7.05 -4.19 4.57
N ARG A 55 -7.35 -3.23 5.45
CA ARG A 55 -6.70 -1.93 5.47
C ARG A 55 -5.56 -1.98 6.48
N TYR A 56 -4.38 -1.51 6.10
CA TYR A 56 -3.19 -1.58 6.94
C TYR A 56 -2.26 -0.38 6.70
N GLU A 57 -1.36 -0.14 7.65
CA GLU A 57 -0.38 0.94 7.53
C GLU A 57 0.72 0.56 6.54
N SER A 58 1.06 1.48 5.64
CA SER A 58 2.19 1.31 4.73
C SER A 58 3.51 1.36 5.50
N VAL A 59 4.30 0.30 5.38
CA VAL A 59 5.62 0.21 6.02
C VAL A 59 6.63 1.14 5.34
N ARG A 60 6.47 1.36 4.05
CA ARG A 60 7.43 2.10 3.23
C ARG A 60 7.13 3.59 3.10
N ASP A 61 5.88 3.98 3.33
CA ASP A 61 5.51 5.39 3.27
C ASP A 61 6.04 6.14 4.51
N PRO A 62 6.88 7.17 4.33
CA PRO A 62 7.32 7.99 5.46
C PRO A 62 6.17 8.65 6.21
N GLY A 63 5.05 8.92 5.53
CA GLY A 63 3.83 9.48 6.14
C GLY A 63 2.92 8.45 6.79
N HIS A 64 3.26 7.16 6.72
CA HIS A 64 2.49 6.06 7.30
C HIS A 64 1.03 6.00 6.85
N ALA A 65 0.76 6.39 5.59
CA ALA A 65 -0.57 6.30 5.02
C ALA A 65 -1.06 4.84 4.93
N ALA A 66 -2.35 4.67 4.87
CA ALA A 66 -2.94 3.35 4.79
C ALA A 66 -2.86 2.76 3.39
N CYS A 67 -2.67 1.44 3.34
CA CYS A 67 -2.81 0.61 2.16
C CYS A 67 -4.00 -0.31 2.30
N VAL A 68 -4.46 -0.88 1.19
CA VAL A 68 -5.53 -1.86 1.17
C VAL A 68 -5.06 -3.10 0.42
N ALA A 69 -5.20 -4.26 1.04
CA ALA A 69 -5.02 -5.55 0.39
C ALA A 69 -6.40 -6.12 0.06
N VAL A 70 -6.67 -6.30 -1.22
CA VAL A 70 -7.93 -6.92 -1.68
C VAL A 70 -7.72 -8.43 -1.75
N LEU A 71 -8.49 -9.18 -0.96
CA LEU A 71 -8.41 -10.62 -0.90
C LEU A 71 -9.43 -11.31 -1.82
N ASP A 72 -10.51 -10.61 -2.13
CA ASP A 72 -11.59 -11.10 -3.00
C ASP A 72 -11.95 -10.03 -4.02
N PRO A 73 -11.97 -10.37 -5.33
CA PRO A 73 -12.32 -9.41 -6.39
C PRO A 73 -13.70 -8.74 -6.22
N VAL A 74 -14.59 -9.33 -5.45
CA VAL A 74 -15.92 -8.75 -5.19
C VAL A 74 -15.83 -7.38 -4.49
N ALA A 75 -14.71 -7.12 -3.80
CA ALA A 75 -14.47 -5.83 -3.13
C ALA A 75 -14.24 -4.67 -4.09
N PHE A 76 -13.98 -4.92 -5.38
CA PHE A 76 -13.89 -3.86 -6.36
C PHE A 76 -15.28 -3.35 -6.71
N GLY A 77 -15.52 -2.06 -6.47
CA GLY A 77 -16.82 -1.44 -6.71
C GLY A 77 -17.13 -1.18 -8.17
N ARG A 78 -16.14 -1.29 -9.05
CA ARG A 78 -16.27 -1.08 -10.49
C ARG A 78 -15.42 -2.08 -11.26
N SER A 79 -15.84 -2.42 -12.46
CA SER A 79 -15.13 -3.37 -13.33
C SER A 79 -13.89 -2.78 -14.00
N ARG A 80 -13.72 -1.46 -13.99
CA ARG A 80 -12.62 -0.77 -14.66
C ARG A 80 -11.96 0.25 -13.75
N PRO A 81 -10.64 0.39 -13.83
CA PRO A 81 -9.93 1.47 -13.13
C PRO A 81 -10.25 2.82 -13.76
N ARG A 82 -10.03 3.88 -12.98
CA ARG A 82 -10.24 5.28 -13.40
C ARG A 82 -8.99 6.10 -13.15
N GLY A 83 -8.97 7.31 -13.75
CA GLY A 83 -7.93 8.28 -13.49
C GLY A 83 -6.54 7.79 -13.87
N LEU A 84 -6.41 7.13 -15.03
CA LEU A 84 -5.13 6.62 -15.50
C LEU A 84 -4.16 7.77 -15.73
N GLU A 85 -3.00 7.67 -15.10
CA GLU A 85 -1.90 8.63 -15.24
C GLU A 85 -0.60 7.89 -15.49
N THR A 86 0.27 8.48 -16.28
CA THR A 86 1.62 7.94 -16.46
C THR A 86 2.59 8.70 -15.57
N TRP A 87 3.29 7.95 -14.72
CA TRP A 87 4.32 8.48 -13.83
C TRP A 87 5.68 7.90 -14.19
N PHE A 88 6.70 8.73 -14.12
CA PHE A 88 8.08 8.30 -14.28
C PHE A 88 8.73 8.17 -12.92
N ILE A 89 9.21 6.96 -12.62
CA ILE A 89 9.89 6.65 -11.36
C ILE A 89 11.36 6.41 -11.68
N ALA A 90 12.22 7.26 -11.14
CA ALA A 90 13.67 7.14 -11.27
C ALA A 90 14.26 6.78 -9.91
N ALA A 91 14.81 5.58 -9.82
CA ALA A 91 15.45 5.09 -8.60
C ALA A 91 16.96 5.14 -8.75
N ALA A 92 17.63 5.80 -7.82
CA ALA A 92 19.07 5.82 -7.67
C ALA A 92 19.43 5.28 -6.27
N ARG A 93 20.73 5.11 -6.00
CA ARG A 93 21.18 4.59 -4.69
C ARG A 93 20.67 5.40 -3.51
N SER A 94 20.64 6.73 -3.63
CA SER A 94 20.36 7.62 -2.51
C SER A 94 18.95 8.19 -2.51
N ARG A 95 18.24 8.14 -3.64
CA ARG A 95 16.91 8.75 -3.73
C ARG A 95 16.04 8.15 -4.83
N VAL A 96 14.74 8.33 -4.66
CA VAL A 96 13.72 7.96 -5.64
C VAL A 96 12.93 9.23 -6.00
N ARG A 97 12.78 9.48 -7.29
CA ARG A 97 12.00 10.61 -7.80
C ARG A 97 10.81 10.12 -8.59
N CYS A 98 9.66 10.72 -8.36
CA CYS A 98 8.41 10.39 -9.05
C CYS A 98 7.89 11.65 -9.73
N ALA A 99 7.73 11.59 -11.05
CA ALA A 99 7.26 12.71 -11.86
C ALA A 99 6.07 12.30 -12.70
N LEU A 100 5.03 13.13 -12.70
CA LEU A 100 3.87 12.95 -13.57
C LEU A 100 4.28 13.29 -15.02
N GLN A 101 3.80 12.53 -16.00
CA GLN A 101 4.05 12.78 -17.40
C GLN A 101 3.61 14.20 -17.78
N GLY A 102 4.48 14.92 -18.47
CA GLY A 102 4.24 16.31 -18.86
C GLY A 102 4.67 17.36 -17.84
N SER A 103 5.20 16.93 -16.69
CA SER A 103 5.76 17.82 -15.68
C SER A 103 7.28 17.88 -15.80
N ASP A 104 7.83 19.09 -15.70
CA ASP A 104 9.28 19.31 -15.75
C ASP A 104 9.96 19.11 -14.40
N VAL A 105 9.20 19.00 -13.33
CA VAL A 105 9.72 18.83 -11.97
C VAL A 105 9.10 17.61 -11.29
N PRO A 106 9.88 16.88 -10.46
CA PRO A 106 9.32 15.77 -9.68
C PRO A 106 8.27 16.26 -8.68
N GLN A 107 7.14 15.56 -8.58
CA GLN A 107 6.12 15.81 -7.58
C GLN A 107 6.48 15.20 -6.24
N PHE A 108 7.23 14.09 -6.25
CA PHE A 108 7.67 13.40 -5.05
C PHE A 108 9.13 13.05 -5.16
N GLU A 109 9.84 13.20 -4.05
CA GLU A 109 11.23 12.78 -3.92
C GLU A 109 11.43 12.18 -2.54
N PHE A 110 12.02 10.99 -2.49
CA PHE A 110 12.28 10.28 -1.26
C PHE A 110 13.75 9.92 -1.16
N ALA A 111 14.35 10.07 0.03
CA ALA A 111 15.63 9.46 0.30
C ALA A 111 15.44 7.93 0.35
N ALA A 112 16.36 7.17 -0.24
CA ALA A 112 16.27 5.72 -0.24
C ALA A 112 16.21 5.15 1.18
N ALA A 113 16.94 5.74 2.13
CA ALA A 113 16.90 5.36 3.54
C ALA A 113 15.50 5.46 4.15
N GLN A 114 14.70 6.45 3.76
CA GLN A 114 13.33 6.60 4.26
C GLN A 114 12.44 5.43 3.83
N LEU A 115 12.57 4.99 2.58
CA LEU A 115 11.76 3.90 2.04
C LEU A 115 12.21 2.55 2.56
N LEU A 116 13.50 2.37 2.78
CA LEU A 116 14.07 1.12 3.30
C LEU A 116 14.00 1.06 4.83
N GLY A 117 13.72 2.17 5.49
CA GLY A 117 13.68 2.26 6.93
C GLY A 117 15.04 2.26 7.59
N GLU A 118 16.07 2.58 6.87
CA GLU A 118 17.40 2.84 7.40
C GLU A 118 17.43 4.22 8.02
N GLN A 119 18.07 4.33 9.16
CA GLN A 119 18.25 5.61 9.86
C GLN A 119 19.65 6.16 9.62
#